data_b40608443d06281380c6ac0c36ffa94d
#
_entry.id   b40608443d06281380c6ac0c36ffa94d
#
_cell.length_a   1.000
_cell.length_b   1.000
_cell.length_c   1.000
_cell.angle_alpha   90.00
_cell.angle_beta   90.00
_cell.angle_gamma   90.00
#
_symmetry.space_group_name_H-M   'P 1'
#
loop_
_entity.id
_entity.type
_entity.pdbx_description
1 polymer ?
#
loop_
_entity_poly.entity_id
_entity_poly.type
_entity_poly.pdbx_seq_one_letter_code
_entity_poly.pdbx_strand_id
1 'polypeptide(L)'
;MRAPQAVIPRFFLYGEPPRDAGERFLHVETIADRSRVNDWRIQPHAHRDLHQLLVIFTGGGEMEAETRRQAFRAPALLIVPAGVVHGFSFTADTEGYVVTLADTLLRDLARDEGSFRSLFADANCTSLDEDPAHSRESAQEFVQEFEESLPKLRRELIWSAPASAAAATARLTTLLVGAVRALHRPAEVVSAAGNARAALVARWREKIESHLRRGLSVAQYAKMLNVTPARLRAACIEVTGKTPTRVLEERLLLEAKRNLTYTNMTIAQIAYYLGFTDPAYFSRFFSKLAGESPAAFRRRAGSAS
;
A
#
# COMPACT_ATOMS: atom_id res chain seq x y z
N MET A 1 -33.91 -15.53 0.67
CA MET A 1 -33.44 -14.18 0.35
C MET A 1 -31.93 -14.13 0.60
N ARG A 2 -31.12 -13.95 -0.46
CA ARG A 2 -29.65 -13.76 -0.30
C ARG A 2 -29.42 -12.37 0.24
N ALA A 3 -28.68 -12.25 1.33
CA ALA A 3 -28.17 -10.97 1.80
C ALA A 3 -27.37 -10.28 0.68
N PRO A 4 -27.51 -8.96 0.49
CA PRO A 4 -26.71 -8.25 -0.51
C PRO A 4 -25.22 -8.42 -0.16
N GLN A 5 -24.46 -8.93 -1.11
CA GLN A 5 -22.99 -9.00 -0.99
C GLN A 5 -22.49 -7.57 -0.85
N ALA A 6 -21.77 -7.29 0.23
CA ALA A 6 -21.19 -5.98 0.46
C ALA A 6 -20.22 -5.65 -0.69
N VAL A 7 -20.59 -4.68 -1.49
CA VAL A 7 -19.68 -4.07 -2.46
C VAL A 7 -18.71 -3.24 -1.66
N ILE A 8 -17.39 -3.46 -1.79
CA ILE A 8 -16.40 -2.58 -1.17
C ILE A 8 -16.64 -1.17 -1.68
N PRO A 9 -16.96 -0.24 -0.79
CA PRO A 9 -17.12 1.14 -1.19
C PRO A 9 -15.79 1.68 -1.71
N ARG A 10 -15.85 2.39 -2.82
CA ARG A 10 -14.75 3.20 -3.31
C ARG A 10 -15.04 4.63 -2.94
N PHE A 11 -14.15 5.22 -2.18
CA PHE A 11 -14.26 6.61 -1.77
C PHE A 11 -13.14 7.44 -2.40
N PHE A 12 -13.39 8.71 -2.56
CA PHE A 12 -12.34 9.70 -2.80
C PHE A 12 -11.56 9.89 -1.49
N LEU A 13 -12.19 10.42 -0.45
CA LEU A 13 -11.79 10.27 0.94
C LEU A 13 -12.88 9.46 1.64
N TYR A 14 -12.59 8.80 2.76
CA TYR A 14 -13.55 7.93 3.42
C TYR A 14 -14.89 8.63 3.66
N GLY A 15 -15.96 8.04 3.17
CA GLY A 15 -17.32 8.61 3.22
C GLY A 15 -17.64 9.62 2.09
N GLU A 16 -16.68 9.98 1.23
CA GLU A 16 -16.92 10.87 0.10
C GLU A 16 -17.11 10.08 -1.21
N PRO A 17 -18.04 10.52 -2.10
CA PRO A 17 -18.26 9.83 -3.35
C PRO A 17 -16.99 9.80 -4.22
N PRO A 18 -16.79 8.75 -5.03
CA PRO A 18 -15.65 8.67 -5.93
C PRO A 18 -15.62 9.86 -6.89
N ARG A 19 -14.46 10.48 -6.98
CA ARG A 19 -14.14 11.51 -7.99
C ARG A 19 -12.70 11.37 -8.41
N ASP A 20 -12.31 11.95 -9.53
CA ASP A 20 -10.91 11.95 -9.93
C ASP A 20 -10.10 12.84 -8.98
N ALA A 21 -9.00 12.32 -8.48
CA ALA A 21 -8.02 13.11 -7.77
C ALA A 21 -7.32 14.02 -8.78
N GLY A 22 -7.26 15.33 -8.52
CA GLY A 22 -6.41 16.22 -9.31
C GLY A 22 -4.96 15.71 -9.30
N GLU A 23 -4.21 15.98 -10.37
CA GLU A 23 -2.84 15.47 -10.55
C GLU A 23 -1.89 15.72 -9.36
N ARG A 24 -2.13 16.77 -8.60
CA ARG A 24 -1.35 17.16 -7.42
C ARG A 24 -2.16 17.11 -6.12
N PHE A 25 -3.15 16.22 -6.04
CA PHE A 25 -3.97 16.12 -4.83
C PHE A 25 -3.11 15.72 -3.63
N LEU A 26 -3.25 16.50 -2.57
CA LEU A 26 -2.64 16.27 -1.25
C LEU A 26 -3.63 16.73 -0.19
N HIS A 27 -3.89 15.89 0.79
CA HIS A 27 -4.79 16.15 1.91
C HIS A 27 -4.17 15.69 3.21
N VAL A 28 -4.41 16.44 4.28
CA VAL A 28 -3.95 16.09 5.63
C VAL A 28 -5.09 16.31 6.62
N GLU A 29 -5.45 15.27 7.33
CA GLU A 29 -6.47 15.30 8.40
C GLU A 29 -5.94 14.60 9.66
N THR A 30 -6.52 14.90 10.81
CA THR A 30 -6.23 14.13 12.02
C THR A 30 -6.99 12.81 11.99
N ILE A 31 -6.47 11.78 12.66
CA ILE A 31 -7.20 10.51 12.82
C ILE A 31 -8.56 10.76 13.47
N ALA A 32 -8.63 11.64 14.47
CA ALA A 32 -9.86 11.98 15.15
C ALA A 32 -10.91 12.65 14.25
N ASP A 33 -10.50 13.47 13.27
CA ASP A 33 -11.42 14.16 12.35
C ASP A 33 -12.36 13.19 11.63
N ARG A 34 -11.86 12.01 11.28
CA ARG A 34 -12.62 11.01 10.53
C ARG A 34 -13.09 9.84 11.39
N SER A 35 -12.28 9.40 12.33
CA SER A 35 -12.54 8.17 13.10
C SER A 35 -13.56 8.38 14.23
N ARG A 36 -13.56 9.55 14.90
CA ARG A 36 -14.47 9.83 16.02
C ARG A 36 -15.93 9.75 15.61
N VAL A 37 -16.30 10.25 14.43
CA VAL A 37 -17.68 10.22 13.91
C VAL A 37 -18.11 8.82 13.44
N ASN A 38 -17.16 7.89 13.35
CA ASN A 38 -17.36 6.50 12.94
C ASN A 38 -17.03 5.51 14.07
N ASP A 39 -17.20 5.92 15.33
CA ASP A 39 -16.91 5.09 16.51
C ASP A 39 -15.50 4.47 16.50
N TRP A 40 -14.51 5.25 16.05
CA TRP A 40 -13.10 4.86 15.90
C TRP A 40 -12.88 3.68 14.96
N ARG A 41 -13.86 3.42 14.08
CA ARG A 41 -13.83 2.36 13.07
C ARG A 41 -13.95 2.93 11.67
N ILE A 42 -12.99 2.61 10.83
CA ILE A 42 -13.01 2.88 9.40
C ILE A 42 -13.21 1.53 8.69
N GLN A 43 -14.39 1.35 8.12
CA GLN A 43 -14.75 0.10 7.45
C GLN A 43 -13.87 -0.17 6.21
N PRO A 44 -13.66 -1.43 5.82
CA PRO A 44 -12.89 -1.77 4.64
C PRO A 44 -13.38 -1.03 3.38
N HIS A 45 -12.47 -0.29 2.76
CA HIS A 45 -12.70 0.50 1.54
C HIS A 45 -11.42 0.61 0.72
N ALA A 46 -11.48 1.20 -0.47
CA ALA A 46 -10.31 1.43 -1.30
C ALA A 46 -10.34 2.81 -1.96
N HIS A 47 -9.18 3.41 -2.11
CA HIS A 47 -8.96 4.59 -2.94
C HIS A 47 -8.29 4.17 -4.24
N ARG A 48 -8.81 4.61 -5.39
CA ARG A 48 -8.33 4.17 -6.69
C ARG A 48 -6.90 4.59 -6.96
N ASP A 49 -6.62 5.88 -6.79
CA ASP A 49 -5.40 6.54 -7.23
C ASP A 49 -4.76 7.38 -6.10
N LEU A 50 -5.11 7.07 -4.83
CA LEU A 50 -4.61 7.76 -3.66
C LEU A 50 -3.84 6.80 -2.75
N HIS A 51 -2.67 7.22 -2.33
CA HIS A 51 -1.87 6.59 -1.30
C HIS A 51 -2.14 7.26 0.05
N GLN A 52 -1.98 6.52 1.14
CA GLN A 52 -2.07 7.07 2.48
C GLN A 52 -0.83 6.74 3.31
N LEU A 53 -0.37 7.74 4.05
CA LEU A 53 0.64 7.64 5.09
C LEU A 53 -0.04 8.05 6.41
N LEU A 54 -0.14 7.13 7.38
CA LEU A 54 -0.66 7.42 8.70
C LEU A 54 0.50 7.46 9.68
N VAL A 55 0.53 8.49 10.50
CA VAL A 55 1.51 8.65 11.59
C VAL A 55 0.75 8.69 12.90
N ILE A 56 1.04 7.74 13.78
CA ILE A 56 0.38 7.56 15.07
C ILE A 56 1.32 8.02 16.17
N PHE A 57 0.92 8.99 16.96
CA PHE A 57 1.71 9.55 18.06
C PHE A 57 1.35 8.94 19.42
N THR A 58 0.05 8.69 19.66
CA THR A 58 -0.45 8.04 20.89
C THR A 58 -1.51 7.02 20.55
N GLY A 59 -1.80 6.11 21.48
CA GLY A 59 -2.81 5.08 21.30
C GLY A 59 -2.35 3.90 20.44
N GLY A 60 -3.27 3.37 19.67
CA GLY A 60 -3.00 2.20 18.82
C GLY A 60 -4.25 1.66 18.13
N GLY A 61 -4.17 0.40 17.68
CA GLY A 61 -5.30 -0.22 17.02
C GLY A 61 -4.91 -1.40 16.14
N GLU A 62 -5.76 -1.67 15.17
CA GLU A 62 -5.56 -2.71 14.17
C GLU A 62 -5.79 -2.13 12.77
N MET A 63 -4.90 -2.41 11.85
CA MET A 63 -5.06 -2.17 10.42
C MET A 63 -5.43 -3.47 9.74
N GLU A 64 -6.51 -3.45 8.98
CA GLU A 64 -6.85 -4.49 8.01
C GLU A 64 -6.43 -4.01 6.62
N ALA A 65 -5.53 -4.75 5.97
CA ALA A 65 -5.10 -4.47 4.60
C ALA A 65 -5.22 -5.75 3.78
N GLU A 66 -6.12 -5.74 2.78
CA GLU A 66 -6.50 -6.90 1.98
C GLU A 66 -7.02 -8.03 2.88
N THR A 67 -6.21 -9.08 3.07
CA THR A 67 -6.55 -10.25 3.90
C THR A 67 -5.68 -10.33 5.17
N ARG A 68 -4.90 -9.29 5.45
CA ARG A 68 -4.00 -9.25 6.61
C ARG A 68 -4.55 -8.30 7.65
N ARG A 69 -4.45 -8.69 8.91
CA ARG A 69 -4.71 -7.84 10.07
C ARG A 69 -3.42 -7.70 10.85
N GLN A 70 -3.09 -6.47 11.20
CA GLN A 70 -1.88 -6.13 11.93
C GLN A 70 -2.22 -5.14 13.03
N ALA A 71 -1.96 -5.52 14.27
CA ALA A 71 -2.03 -4.61 15.41
C ALA A 71 -0.85 -3.62 15.36
N PHE A 72 -1.06 -2.42 15.88
CA PHE A 72 -0.02 -1.42 16.04
C PHE A 72 -0.18 -0.66 17.36
N ARG A 73 0.95 -0.17 17.84
CA ARG A 73 1.04 0.75 18.99
C ARG A 73 1.89 1.95 18.61
N ALA A 74 1.51 3.09 19.14
CA ALA A 74 2.26 4.32 18.98
C ALA A 74 3.64 4.25 19.67
N PRO A 75 4.67 4.93 19.14
CA PRO A 75 4.64 5.60 17.84
C PRO A 75 4.62 4.61 16.68
N ALA A 76 3.83 4.87 15.65
CA ALA A 76 3.70 3.95 14.52
C ALA A 76 3.55 4.67 13.18
N LEU A 77 4.00 3.99 12.14
CA LEU A 77 3.91 4.41 10.76
C LEU A 77 3.15 3.36 9.95
N LEU A 78 2.05 3.77 9.32
CA LEU A 78 1.24 2.90 8.49
C LEU A 78 1.24 3.42 7.06
N ILE A 79 1.44 2.52 6.10
CA ILE A 79 1.49 2.82 4.67
C ILE A 79 0.37 2.07 3.97
N VAL A 80 -0.44 2.78 3.21
CA VAL A 80 -1.49 2.21 2.38
C VAL A 80 -1.28 2.64 0.93
N PRO A 81 -0.85 1.74 0.05
CA PRO A 81 -0.74 2.02 -1.38
C PRO A 81 -2.10 2.27 -2.04
N ALA A 82 -2.10 3.02 -3.13
CA ALA A 82 -3.27 3.20 -3.98
C ALA A 82 -3.87 1.85 -4.41
N GLY A 83 -5.19 1.74 -4.41
CA GLY A 83 -5.93 0.54 -4.80
C GLY A 83 -5.98 -0.57 -3.75
N VAL A 84 -5.26 -0.49 -2.65
CA VAL A 84 -5.31 -1.47 -1.56
C VAL A 84 -6.62 -1.30 -0.78
N VAL A 85 -7.31 -2.41 -0.56
CA VAL A 85 -8.47 -2.44 0.34
C VAL A 85 -7.98 -2.41 1.77
N HIS A 86 -8.45 -1.43 2.55
CA HIS A 86 -7.99 -1.24 3.91
C HIS A 86 -9.10 -0.74 4.83
N GLY A 87 -8.94 -1.00 6.11
CA GLY A 87 -9.79 -0.52 7.19
C GLY A 87 -8.99 -0.40 8.47
N PHE A 88 -9.53 0.32 9.44
CA PHE A 88 -8.86 0.55 10.71
C PHE A 88 -9.84 0.41 11.87
N SER A 89 -9.33 -0.08 13.00
CA SER A 89 -9.98 0.02 14.30
C SER A 89 -8.98 0.69 15.24
N PHE A 90 -9.24 1.93 15.62
CA PHE A 90 -8.39 2.70 16.53
C PHE A 90 -8.88 2.59 17.97
N THR A 91 -7.99 2.72 18.94
CA THR A 91 -8.38 3.02 20.33
C THR A 91 -8.83 4.48 20.44
N ALA A 92 -9.70 4.77 21.42
CA ALA A 92 -10.33 6.10 21.52
C ALA A 92 -9.34 7.23 21.91
N ASP A 93 -8.15 6.88 22.37
CA ASP A 93 -7.04 7.78 22.71
C ASP A 93 -6.01 7.92 21.58
N THR A 94 -6.31 7.40 20.38
CA THR A 94 -5.39 7.46 19.25
C THR A 94 -5.32 8.87 18.68
N GLU A 95 -4.11 9.44 18.72
CA GLU A 95 -3.78 10.71 18.07
C GLU A 95 -2.76 10.50 16.95
N GLY A 96 -2.94 11.25 15.89
CA GLY A 96 -2.08 11.18 14.73
C GLY A 96 -2.70 11.84 13.51
N TYR A 97 -2.05 11.67 12.38
CA TYR A 97 -2.46 12.26 11.11
C TYR A 97 -2.53 11.23 9.99
N VAL A 98 -3.42 11.50 9.05
CA VAL A 98 -3.50 10.83 7.76
C VAL A 98 -3.09 11.81 6.68
N VAL A 99 -2.04 11.47 5.93
CA VAL A 99 -1.60 12.19 4.73
C VAL A 99 -2.05 11.38 3.53
N THR A 100 -2.96 11.93 2.73
CA THR A 100 -3.46 11.32 1.50
C THR A 100 -2.91 12.05 0.29
N LEU A 101 -2.25 11.34 -0.62
CA LEU A 101 -1.60 11.93 -1.79
C LEU A 101 -1.92 11.15 -3.07
N ALA A 102 -2.06 11.88 -4.19
CA ALA A 102 -2.28 11.27 -5.49
C ALA A 102 -1.06 10.49 -5.98
N ASP A 103 -1.29 9.37 -6.66
CA ASP A 103 -0.24 8.56 -7.30
C ASP A 103 0.58 9.37 -8.32
N THR A 104 -0.04 10.33 -9.01
CA THR A 104 0.66 11.26 -9.90
C THR A 104 1.64 12.16 -9.15
N LEU A 105 1.25 12.72 -8.00
CA LEU A 105 2.13 13.52 -7.16
C LEU A 105 3.30 12.69 -6.62
N LEU A 106 3.01 11.48 -6.13
CA LEU A 106 4.06 10.56 -5.67
C LEU A 106 5.05 10.22 -6.79
N ARG A 107 4.56 9.97 -8.01
CA ARG A 107 5.41 9.72 -9.18
C ARG A 107 6.30 10.89 -9.53
N ASP A 108 5.79 12.10 -9.44
CA ASP A 108 6.58 13.32 -9.69
C ASP A 108 7.70 13.48 -8.66
N LEU A 109 7.40 13.31 -7.38
CA LEU A 109 8.40 13.37 -6.30
C LEU A 109 9.43 12.22 -6.38
N ALA A 110 9.01 11.06 -6.87
CA ALA A 110 9.86 9.89 -7.02
C ALA A 110 10.73 9.87 -8.30
N ARG A 111 10.70 10.92 -9.13
CA ARG A 111 11.56 10.99 -10.32
C ARG A 111 13.04 10.98 -9.97
N ASP A 112 13.38 11.74 -8.94
CA ASP A 112 14.76 11.92 -8.49
C ASP A 112 15.09 11.02 -7.28
N GLU A 113 14.06 10.48 -6.60
CA GLU A 113 14.21 9.67 -5.38
C GLU A 113 13.31 8.43 -5.40
N GLY A 114 13.85 7.34 -5.93
CA GLY A 114 13.12 6.08 -6.10
C GLY A 114 12.63 5.43 -4.82
N SER A 115 13.20 5.77 -3.66
CA SER A 115 12.79 5.24 -2.35
C SER A 115 11.37 5.65 -1.97
N PHE A 116 10.88 6.81 -2.42
CA PHE A 116 9.50 7.22 -2.18
C PHE A 116 8.48 6.28 -2.82
N ARG A 117 8.79 5.76 -4.01
CA ARG A 117 7.94 4.76 -4.65
C ARG A 117 8.01 3.42 -3.94
N SER A 118 9.19 3.05 -3.46
CA SER A 118 9.39 1.81 -2.69
C SER A 118 8.64 1.84 -1.36
N LEU A 119 8.51 3.02 -0.74
CA LEU A 119 7.72 3.23 0.48
C LEU A 119 6.26 2.75 0.31
N PHE A 120 5.66 3.03 -0.85
CA PHE A 120 4.28 2.64 -1.17
C PHE A 120 4.18 1.37 -2.05
N ALA A 121 5.17 0.49 -2.02
CA ALA A 121 5.13 -0.75 -2.79
C ALA A 121 4.15 -1.79 -2.22
N ASP A 122 4.05 -1.86 -0.91
CA ASP A 122 3.18 -2.79 -0.17
C ASP A 122 2.55 -2.07 1.04
N ALA A 123 1.36 -2.51 1.45
CA ALA A 123 0.76 -2.05 2.71
C ALA A 123 1.64 -2.50 3.88
N ASN A 124 1.98 -1.57 4.73
CA ASN A 124 2.87 -1.79 5.88
C ASN A 124 2.31 -1.13 7.14
N CYS A 125 2.57 -1.76 8.26
CA CYS A 125 2.18 -1.30 9.58
C CYS A 125 3.34 -1.59 10.54
N THR A 126 4.02 -0.55 11.01
CA THR A 126 5.23 -0.66 11.84
C THR A 126 5.09 0.16 13.11
N SER A 127 5.15 -0.49 14.27
CA SER A 127 5.34 0.17 15.57
C SER A 127 6.82 0.42 15.77
N LEU A 128 7.21 1.69 15.89
CA LEU A 128 8.63 2.08 15.86
C LEU A 128 9.36 1.70 17.15
N ASP A 129 8.70 1.68 18.30
CA ASP A 129 9.28 1.28 19.58
C ASP A 129 9.47 -0.24 19.71
N GLU A 130 8.72 -1.02 18.95
CA GLU A 130 8.76 -2.50 18.97
C GLU A 130 9.72 -3.06 17.92
N ASP A 131 10.17 -2.26 16.97
CA ASP A 131 11.12 -2.70 15.95
C ASP A 131 12.55 -2.65 16.51
N PRO A 132 13.23 -3.80 16.67
CA PRO A 132 14.59 -3.86 17.21
C PRO A 132 15.62 -3.11 16.34
N ALA A 133 15.25 -2.68 15.13
CA ALA A 133 16.09 -1.85 14.28
C ALA A 133 16.07 -0.35 14.68
N HIS A 134 15.16 0.06 15.55
CA HIS A 134 15.06 1.44 16.01
C HIS A 134 15.54 1.58 17.45
N SER A 135 16.35 2.60 17.72
CA SER A 135 16.58 3.04 19.09
C SER A 135 15.38 3.88 19.56
N ARG A 136 15.16 3.94 20.87
CA ARG A 136 14.12 4.84 21.42
C ARG A 136 14.37 6.30 21.04
N GLU A 137 15.64 6.72 20.96
CA GLU A 137 16.01 8.06 20.52
C GLU A 137 15.56 8.33 19.09
N SER A 138 15.81 7.40 18.15
CA SER A 138 15.39 7.57 16.74
C SER A 138 13.88 7.58 16.57
N ALA A 139 13.14 6.81 17.37
CA ALA A 139 11.68 6.84 17.39
C ALA A 139 11.14 8.19 17.93
N GLN A 140 11.77 8.74 18.97
CA GLN A 140 11.43 10.04 19.53
C GLN A 140 11.73 11.20 18.57
N GLU A 141 12.91 11.19 17.91
CA GLU A 141 13.26 12.17 16.90
C GLU A 141 12.26 12.15 15.73
N PHE A 142 11.87 10.95 15.28
CA PHE A 142 10.84 10.78 14.25
C PHE A 142 9.51 11.43 14.70
N VAL A 143 9.02 11.11 15.90
CA VAL A 143 7.77 11.67 16.43
C VAL A 143 7.84 13.19 16.44
N GLN A 144 8.89 13.77 17.01
CA GLN A 144 9.06 15.21 17.10
C GLN A 144 9.06 15.89 15.72
N GLU A 145 9.79 15.35 14.75
CA GLU A 145 9.82 15.88 13.38
C GLU A 145 8.43 15.91 12.74
N PHE A 146 7.68 14.83 12.91
CA PHE A 146 6.34 14.70 12.32
C PHE A 146 5.28 15.52 13.06
N GLU A 147 5.33 15.58 14.39
CA GLU A 147 4.45 16.45 15.20
C GLU A 147 4.61 17.92 14.83
N GLU A 148 5.82 18.37 14.53
CA GLU A 148 6.08 19.74 14.09
C GLU A 148 5.68 20.00 12.63
N SER A 149 5.89 19.02 11.75
CA SER A 149 5.76 19.22 10.30
C SER A 149 4.33 19.03 9.80
N LEU A 150 3.56 18.08 10.35
CA LEU A 150 2.21 17.76 9.87
C LEU A 150 1.19 18.91 10.08
N PRO A 151 1.13 19.58 11.25
CA PRO A 151 0.27 20.76 11.40
C PRO A 151 0.65 21.90 10.46
N LYS A 152 1.94 22.09 10.20
CA LYS A 152 2.43 23.10 9.25
C LYS A 152 2.03 22.76 7.82
N LEU A 153 2.16 21.48 7.41
CA LEU A 153 1.69 21.01 6.10
C LEU A 153 0.17 21.22 5.95
N ARG A 154 -0.61 20.80 6.95
CA ARG A 154 -2.07 20.98 6.96
C ARG A 154 -2.45 22.45 6.79
N ARG A 155 -1.75 23.36 7.46
CA ARG A 155 -1.97 24.80 7.33
C ARG A 155 -1.71 25.33 5.92
N GLU A 156 -0.63 24.89 5.26
CA GLU A 156 -0.33 25.29 3.88
C GLU A 156 -1.44 24.85 2.89
N LEU A 157 -2.11 23.73 3.18
CA LEU A 157 -3.19 23.20 2.33
C LEU A 157 -4.52 23.91 2.54
N ILE A 158 -4.75 24.46 3.74
CA ILE A 158 -6.01 25.18 4.08
C ILE A 158 -5.92 26.66 3.69
N TRP A 159 -4.76 27.27 3.88
CA TRP A 159 -4.58 28.70 3.70
C TRP A 159 -3.84 28.98 2.40
N SER A 160 -4.54 29.62 1.45
CA SER A 160 -3.98 30.01 0.15
C SER A 160 -2.99 31.18 0.28
N ALA A 161 -1.86 30.95 0.94
CA ALA A 161 -0.78 31.92 1.01
C ALA A 161 0.07 31.90 -0.27
N PRO A 162 0.79 33.00 -0.60
CA PRO A 162 1.75 32.98 -1.70
C PRO A 162 2.74 31.82 -1.54
N ALA A 163 2.99 31.06 -2.63
CA ALA A 163 3.87 29.88 -2.67
C ALA A 163 3.45 28.69 -1.78
N SER A 164 2.20 28.64 -1.29
CA SER A 164 1.71 27.52 -0.44
C SER A 164 1.89 26.14 -1.09
N ALA A 165 1.67 26.02 -2.40
CA ALA A 165 1.88 24.77 -3.12
C ALA A 165 3.35 24.30 -3.10
N ALA A 166 4.29 25.23 -3.23
CA ALA A 166 5.73 24.92 -3.12
C ALA A 166 6.11 24.54 -1.68
N ALA A 167 5.60 25.29 -0.69
CA ALA A 167 5.81 24.99 0.72
C ALA A 167 5.24 23.63 1.11
N ALA A 168 4.01 23.30 0.67
CA ALA A 168 3.39 22.00 0.90
C ALA A 168 4.20 20.86 0.27
N THR A 169 4.68 21.04 -0.97
CA THR A 169 5.53 20.06 -1.65
C THR A 169 6.85 19.82 -0.89
N ALA A 170 7.52 20.89 -0.46
CA ALA A 170 8.76 20.77 0.30
C ALA A 170 8.55 20.03 1.64
N ARG A 171 7.48 20.37 2.38
CA ARG A 171 7.13 19.68 3.64
C ARG A 171 6.78 18.21 3.41
N LEU A 172 5.98 17.90 2.39
CA LEU A 172 5.68 16.52 2.03
C LEU A 172 6.95 15.74 1.71
N THR A 173 7.88 16.33 0.95
CA THR A 173 9.16 15.68 0.62
C THR A 173 9.96 15.37 1.89
N THR A 174 10.05 16.30 2.84
CA THR A 174 10.71 16.08 4.13
C THR A 174 10.05 14.94 4.91
N LEU A 175 8.72 14.92 4.99
CA LEU A 175 7.97 13.83 5.65
C LEU A 175 8.21 12.47 4.97
N LEU A 176 8.24 12.41 3.64
CA LEU A 176 8.56 11.17 2.93
C LEU A 176 9.98 10.70 3.19
N VAL A 177 10.95 11.61 3.29
CA VAL A 177 12.34 11.28 3.69
C VAL A 177 12.36 10.71 5.10
N GLY A 178 11.67 11.33 6.06
CA GLY A 178 11.55 10.82 7.42
C GLY A 178 10.92 9.43 7.46
N ALA A 179 9.81 9.21 6.72
CA ALA A 179 9.16 7.91 6.62
C ALA A 179 10.06 6.82 6.00
N VAL A 180 10.81 7.16 4.94
CA VAL A 180 11.80 6.25 4.36
C VAL A 180 12.86 5.88 5.38
N ARG A 181 13.40 6.85 6.10
CA ARG A 181 14.43 6.61 7.13
C ARG A 181 13.91 5.76 8.28
N ALA A 182 12.68 6.04 8.74
CA ALA A 182 12.03 5.28 9.80
C ALA A 182 11.74 3.81 9.43
N LEU A 183 11.53 3.50 8.15
CA LEU A 183 11.29 2.13 7.68
C LEU A 183 12.55 1.45 7.12
N HIS A 184 13.64 2.20 6.96
CA HIS A 184 14.93 1.65 6.54
C HIS A 184 15.62 0.99 7.72
N ARG A 185 15.77 -0.32 7.67
CA ARG A 185 16.64 -1.05 8.60
C ARG A 185 18.09 -0.62 8.40
N PRO A 186 18.85 -0.35 9.47
CA PRO A 186 20.28 -0.02 9.36
C PRO A 186 21.15 -1.23 9.00
N ALA A 187 20.64 -2.26 8.42
CA ALA A 187 21.41 -3.39 7.94
C ALA A 187 21.41 -3.39 6.43
N GLU A 188 22.40 -2.78 5.90
CA GLU A 188 23.08 -2.95 4.62
C GLU A 188 23.50 -1.60 4.09
N VAL A 189 24.80 -1.34 4.17
CA VAL A 189 25.49 -0.44 3.24
C VAL A 189 25.21 -1.02 1.85
N VAL A 190 24.06 -0.61 1.25
CA VAL A 190 23.65 -1.10 -0.06
C VAL A 190 24.66 -0.53 -1.04
N SER A 191 25.53 -1.39 -1.56
CA SER A 191 26.46 -1.02 -2.63
C SER A 191 25.70 -0.40 -3.79
N ALA A 192 26.35 0.40 -4.63
CA ALA A 192 25.74 0.96 -5.86
C ALA A 192 25.06 -0.13 -6.74
N ALA A 193 25.58 -1.37 -6.68
CA ALA A 193 24.99 -2.54 -7.32
C ALA A 193 23.67 -2.98 -6.66
N GLY A 194 23.54 -2.87 -5.34
CA GLY A 194 22.30 -3.15 -4.60
C GLY A 194 21.21 -2.13 -4.93
N ASN A 195 21.54 -0.85 -5.03
CA ASN A 195 20.61 0.20 -5.45
C ASN A 195 20.08 -0.04 -6.88
N ALA A 196 20.94 -0.48 -7.82
CA ALA A 196 20.53 -0.80 -9.18
C ALA A 196 19.60 -2.02 -9.24
N ARG A 197 19.79 -3.02 -8.34
CA ARG A 197 18.91 -4.19 -8.25
C ARG A 197 17.56 -3.85 -7.59
N ALA A 198 17.57 -3.07 -6.53
CA ALA A 198 16.35 -2.56 -5.90
C ALA A 198 15.51 -1.75 -6.90
N ALA A 199 16.13 -0.84 -7.65
CA ALA A 199 15.48 -0.07 -8.70
C ALA A 199 14.92 -0.97 -9.82
N LEU A 200 15.62 -2.04 -10.20
CA LEU A 200 15.13 -3.01 -11.18
C LEU A 200 13.88 -3.74 -10.67
N VAL A 201 13.89 -4.18 -9.41
CA VAL A 201 12.74 -4.87 -8.79
C VAL A 201 11.54 -3.92 -8.65
N ALA A 202 11.76 -2.66 -8.27
CA ALA A 202 10.71 -1.65 -8.21
C ALA A 202 10.05 -1.42 -9.59
N ARG A 203 10.85 -1.22 -10.65
CA ARG A 203 10.37 -1.10 -12.04
C ARG A 203 9.62 -2.35 -12.50
N TRP A 204 10.06 -3.52 -12.07
CA TRP A 204 9.37 -4.77 -12.41
C TRP A 204 8.01 -4.88 -11.71
N ARG A 205 7.92 -4.56 -10.41
CA ARG A 205 6.64 -4.50 -9.70
C ARG A 205 5.65 -3.53 -10.38
N GLU A 206 6.12 -2.36 -10.80
CA GLU A 206 5.30 -1.41 -11.57
C GLU A 206 4.79 -2.01 -12.89
N LYS A 207 5.64 -2.77 -13.60
CA LYS A 207 5.21 -3.47 -14.82
C LYS A 207 4.21 -4.58 -14.54
N ILE A 208 4.33 -5.27 -13.40
CA ILE A 208 3.31 -6.23 -12.97
C ILE A 208 1.98 -5.50 -12.76
N GLU A 209 1.93 -4.42 -12.01
CA GLU A 209 0.68 -3.69 -11.74
C GLU A 209 0.01 -3.23 -13.05
N SER A 210 0.77 -2.67 -13.97
CA SER A 210 0.23 -2.16 -15.24
C SER A 210 -0.18 -3.25 -16.23
N HIS A 211 0.29 -4.50 -16.06
CA HIS A 211 0.07 -5.58 -17.03
C HIS A 211 -0.42 -6.89 -16.39
N LEU A 212 -0.82 -6.88 -15.12
CA LEU A 212 -1.18 -8.08 -14.35
C LEU A 212 -2.21 -8.96 -15.05
N ARG A 213 -3.17 -8.33 -15.74
CA ARG A 213 -4.29 -9.01 -16.42
C ARG A 213 -3.95 -9.55 -17.80
N ARG A 214 -2.71 -9.41 -18.27
CA ARG A 214 -2.29 -9.81 -19.62
C ARG A 214 -1.74 -11.23 -19.70
N GLY A 215 -1.65 -11.94 -18.57
CA GLY A 215 -1.10 -13.31 -18.53
C GLY A 215 0.36 -13.39 -18.96
N LEU A 216 1.16 -12.34 -18.76
CA LEU A 216 2.55 -12.29 -19.20
C LEU A 216 3.43 -13.19 -18.35
N SER A 217 4.36 -13.90 -19.01
CA SER A 217 5.41 -14.66 -18.36
C SER A 217 6.52 -13.76 -17.80
N VAL A 218 7.29 -14.27 -16.85
CA VAL A 218 8.48 -13.59 -16.30
C VAL A 218 9.47 -13.20 -17.41
N ALA A 219 9.62 -14.04 -18.45
CA ALA A 219 10.50 -13.75 -19.58
C ALA A 219 10.03 -12.53 -20.40
N GLN A 220 8.70 -12.39 -20.59
CA GLN A 220 8.12 -11.23 -21.27
C GLN A 220 8.31 -9.95 -20.45
N TYR A 221 8.14 -10.02 -19.13
CA TYR A 221 8.44 -8.89 -18.25
C TYR A 221 9.92 -8.50 -18.28
N ALA A 222 10.84 -9.48 -18.25
CA ALA A 222 12.28 -9.22 -18.37
C ALA A 222 12.62 -8.50 -19.69
N LYS A 223 11.99 -8.94 -20.81
CA LYS A 223 12.14 -8.27 -22.12
C LYS A 223 11.63 -6.82 -22.07
N MET A 224 10.49 -6.55 -21.44
CA MET A 224 9.94 -5.19 -21.30
C MET A 224 10.86 -4.27 -20.46
N LEU A 225 11.64 -4.84 -19.58
CA LEU A 225 12.60 -4.13 -18.73
C LEU A 225 13.99 -4.01 -19.36
N ASN A 226 14.19 -4.56 -20.57
CA ASN A 226 15.47 -4.65 -21.28
C ASN A 226 16.57 -5.35 -20.43
N VAL A 227 16.19 -6.44 -19.74
CA VAL A 227 17.12 -7.28 -18.97
C VAL A 227 16.92 -8.76 -19.30
N THR A 228 17.93 -9.57 -18.97
CA THR A 228 17.80 -11.02 -19.07
C THR A 228 16.94 -11.58 -17.93
N PRO A 229 16.21 -12.69 -18.11
CA PRO A 229 15.51 -13.37 -17.03
C PRO A 229 16.42 -13.75 -15.85
N ALA A 230 17.68 -14.10 -16.12
CA ALA A 230 18.67 -14.40 -15.09
C ALA A 230 19.01 -13.18 -14.22
N ARG A 231 19.18 -12.00 -14.84
CA ARG A 231 19.43 -10.74 -14.13
C ARG A 231 18.23 -10.34 -13.27
N LEU A 232 17.01 -10.46 -13.80
CA LEU A 232 15.79 -10.21 -13.04
C LEU A 232 15.66 -11.18 -11.86
N ARG A 233 15.98 -12.48 -12.06
CA ARG A 233 15.96 -13.49 -11.01
C ARG A 233 16.95 -13.15 -9.89
N ALA A 234 18.20 -12.83 -10.23
CA ALA A 234 19.22 -12.46 -9.25
C ALA A 234 18.80 -11.25 -8.42
N ALA A 235 18.30 -10.19 -9.08
CA ALA A 235 17.80 -8.99 -8.40
C ALA A 235 16.63 -9.30 -7.46
N CYS A 236 15.64 -10.09 -7.91
CA CYS A 236 14.49 -10.45 -7.07
C CYS A 236 14.90 -11.26 -5.85
N ILE A 237 15.75 -12.27 -6.01
CA ILE A 237 16.21 -13.10 -4.87
C ILE A 237 16.93 -12.23 -3.85
N GLU A 238 17.82 -11.36 -4.30
CA GLU A 238 18.60 -10.49 -3.40
C GLU A 238 17.72 -9.47 -2.67
N VAL A 239 16.78 -8.82 -3.38
CA VAL A 239 15.98 -7.74 -2.80
C VAL A 239 14.76 -8.25 -2.02
N THR A 240 14.17 -9.38 -2.45
CA THR A 240 12.89 -9.87 -1.88
C THR A 240 12.99 -11.25 -1.20
N GLY A 241 14.12 -11.91 -1.30
CA GLY A 241 14.28 -13.31 -0.89
C GLY A 241 13.50 -14.31 -1.75
N LYS A 242 12.82 -13.87 -2.82
CA LYS A 242 11.90 -14.68 -3.62
C LYS A 242 12.27 -14.67 -5.10
N THR A 243 11.86 -15.74 -5.81
CA THR A 243 11.99 -15.77 -7.28
C THR A 243 10.98 -14.83 -7.94
N PRO A 244 11.25 -14.29 -9.15
CA PRO A 244 10.28 -13.50 -9.89
C PRO A 244 8.94 -14.20 -10.10
N THR A 245 8.96 -15.49 -10.41
CA THR A 245 7.73 -16.29 -10.54
C THR A 245 6.91 -16.24 -9.25
N ARG A 246 7.56 -16.39 -8.09
CA ARG A 246 6.87 -16.38 -6.80
C ARG A 246 6.26 -15.02 -6.50
N VAL A 247 6.96 -13.93 -6.76
CA VAL A 247 6.43 -12.57 -6.57
C VAL A 247 5.22 -12.31 -7.47
N LEU A 248 5.28 -12.71 -8.74
CA LEU A 248 4.16 -12.59 -9.69
C LEU A 248 2.96 -13.46 -9.25
N GLU A 249 3.21 -14.70 -8.83
CA GLU A 249 2.19 -15.61 -8.32
C GLU A 249 1.48 -15.05 -7.08
N GLU A 250 2.22 -14.48 -6.13
CA GLU A 250 1.66 -13.87 -4.92
C GLU A 250 0.77 -12.67 -5.28
N ARG A 251 1.20 -11.85 -6.23
CA ARG A 251 0.40 -10.70 -6.68
C ARG A 251 -0.87 -11.12 -7.42
N LEU A 252 -0.79 -12.14 -8.27
CA LEU A 252 -1.97 -12.73 -8.93
C LEU A 252 -2.92 -13.35 -7.92
N LEU A 253 -2.40 -14.05 -6.91
CA LEU A 253 -3.20 -14.64 -5.83
C LEU A 253 -3.94 -13.56 -5.04
N LEU A 254 -3.27 -12.46 -4.72
CA LEU A 254 -3.88 -11.34 -4.01
C LEU A 254 -5.05 -10.76 -4.81
N GLU A 255 -4.86 -10.51 -6.10
CA GLU A 255 -5.92 -10.00 -6.97
C GLU A 255 -7.06 -11.01 -7.15
N ALA A 256 -6.75 -12.31 -7.20
CA ALA A 256 -7.75 -13.37 -7.22
C ALA A 256 -8.59 -13.37 -5.94
N LYS A 257 -7.96 -13.28 -4.78
CA LYS A 257 -8.64 -13.20 -3.47
C LYS A 257 -9.56 -11.97 -3.42
N ARG A 258 -9.08 -10.79 -3.86
CA ARG A 258 -9.90 -9.58 -3.95
C ARG A 258 -11.16 -9.79 -4.78
N ASN A 259 -11.02 -10.32 -5.99
CA ASN A 259 -12.16 -10.57 -6.86
C ASN A 259 -13.12 -11.61 -6.29
N LEU A 260 -12.61 -12.65 -5.63
CA LEU A 260 -13.42 -13.67 -4.96
C LEU A 260 -14.21 -13.09 -3.78
N THR A 261 -13.62 -12.20 -3.00
CA THR A 261 -14.25 -11.59 -1.82
C THR A 261 -15.23 -10.49 -2.21
N TYR A 262 -14.88 -9.64 -3.18
CA TYR A 262 -15.50 -8.34 -3.36
C TYR A 262 -16.26 -8.17 -4.68
N THR A 263 -16.36 -9.22 -5.50
CA THR A 263 -17.12 -9.18 -6.75
C THR A 263 -18.04 -10.38 -6.91
N ASN A 264 -19.07 -10.22 -7.75
CA ASN A 264 -19.98 -11.30 -8.16
C ASN A 264 -19.46 -12.08 -9.39
N MET A 265 -18.22 -11.83 -9.82
CA MET A 265 -17.64 -12.56 -10.95
C MET A 265 -17.60 -14.06 -10.66
N THR A 266 -17.95 -14.87 -11.65
CA THR A 266 -17.76 -16.32 -11.56
C THR A 266 -16.27 -16.65 -11.47
N ILE A 267 -15.92 -17.83 -10.98
CA ILE A 267 -14.51 -18.29 -10.92
C ILE A 267 -13.86 -18.27 -12.31
N ALA A 268 -14.62 -18.66 -13.35
CA ALA A 268 -14.16 -18.61 -14.72
C ALA A 268 -13.92 -17.17 -15.22
N GLN A 269 -14.81 -16.24 -14.88
CA GLN A 269 -14.62 -14.82 -15.21
C GLN A 269 -13.39 -14.23 -14.52
N ILE A 270 -13.14 -14.58 -13.26
CA ILE A 270 -11.94 -14.14 -12.54
C ILE A 270 -10.68 -14.70 -13.21
N ALA A 271 -10.69 -15.98 -13.61
CA ALA A 271 -9.58 -16.57 -14.32
C ALA A 271 -9.24 -15.79 -15.61
N TYR A 272 -10.21 -15.55 -16.47
CA TYR A 272 -10.02 -14.77 -17.70
C TYR A 272 -9.61 -13.33 -17.43
N TYR A 273 -10.20 -12.69 -16.43
CA TYR A 273 -9.86 -11.33 -16.01
C TYR A 273 -8.39 -11.19 -15.57
N LEU A 274 -7.84 -12.24 -14.95
CA LEU A 274 -6.44 -12.29 -14.52
C LEU A 274 -5.47 -12.79 -15.61
N GLY A 275 -5.97 -13.00 -16.84
CA GLY A 275 -5.18 -13.42 -17.98
C GLY A 275 -4.89 -14.91 -18.07
N PHE A 276 -5.59 -15.74 -17.29
CA PHE A 276 -5.53 -17.20 -17.44
C PHE A 276 -6.40 -17.63 -18.64
N THR A 277 -5.86 -18.51 -19.46
CA THR A 277 -6.57 -19.08 -20.62
C THR A 277 -7.47 -20.27 -20.24
N ASP A 278 -7.21 -20.90 -19.09
CA ASP A 278 -7.94 -22.08 -18.58
C ASP A 278 -8.38 -21.87 -17.14
N PRO A 279 -9.70 -21.79 -16.85
CA PRO A 279 -10.23 -21.69 -15.49
C PRO A 279 -9.88 -22.89 -14.58
N ALA A 280 -9.65 -24.07 -15.15
CA ALA A 280 -9.23 -25.23 -14.37
C ALA A 280 -7.77 -25.08 -13.93
N TYR A 281 -6.90 -24.53 -14.79
CA TYR A 281 -5.54 -24.19 -14.41
C TYR A 281 -5.52 -23.08 -13.34
N PHE A 282 -6.32 -22.04 -13.48
CA PHE A 282 -6.49 -21.02 -12.44
C PHE A 282 -6.90 -21.63 -11.11
N SER A 283 -7.88 -22.55 -11.11
CA SER A 283 -8.33 -23.18 -9.87
C SER A 283 -7.24 -23.99 -9.18
N ARG A 284 -6.43 -24.72 -9.96
CA ARG A 284 -5.24 -25.45 -9.45
C ARG A 284 -4.17 -24.49 -8.91
N PHE A 285 -3.87 -23.41 -9.66
CA PHE A 285 -2.97 -22.35 -9.24
C PHE A 285 -3.39 -21.74 -7.89
N PHE A 286 -4.65 -21.32 -7.81
CA PHE A 286 -5.21 -20.72 -6.59
C PHE A 286 -5.13 -21.70 -5.42
N SER A 287 -5.59 -22.95 -5.60
CA SER A 287 -5.61 -23.95 -4.52
C SER A 287 -4.20 -24.28 -4.03
N LYS A 288 -3.23 -24.38 -4.92
CA LYS A 288 -1.82 -24.60 -4.57
C LYS A 288 -1.26 -23.51 -3.66
N LEU A 289 -1.64 -22.24 -3.90
CA LEU A 289 -1.06 -21.10 -3.20
C LEU A 289 -1.89 -20.67 -1.98
N ALA A 290 -3.21 -20.84 -2.02
CA ALA A 290 -4.13 -20.45 -0.95
C ALA A 290 -4.39 -21.58 0.06
N GLY A 291 -4.09 -22.83 -0.27
CA GLY A 291 -4.39 -23.99 0.56
C GLY A 291 -5.85 -24.46 0.48
N GLU A 292 -6.70 -23.76 -0.24
CA GLU A 292 -8.13 -24.10 -0.43
C GLU A 292 -8.61 -23.71 -1.83
N SER A 293 -9.73 -24.29 -2.28
CA SER A 293 -10.25 -23.96 -3.62
C SER A 293 -10.84 -22.53 -3.68
N PRO A 294 -10.89 -21.89 -4.87
CA PRO A 294 -11.52 -20.57 -5.03
C PRO A 294 -12.96 -20.52 -4.52
N ALA A 295 -13.73 -21.60 -4.72
CA ALA A 295 -15.12 -21.70 -4.24
C ALA A 295 -15.20 -21.78 -2.70
N ALA A 296 -14.30 -22.53 -2.07
CA ALA A 296 -14.22 -22.63 -0.60
C ALA A 296 -13.83 -21.26 -0.01
N PHE A 297 -12.80 -20.63 -0.58
CA PHE A 297 -12.36 -19.29 -0.18
C PHE A 297 -13.52 -18.27 -0.23
N ARG A 298 -14.27 -18.24 -1.36
CA ARG A 298 -15.41 -17.32 -1.50
C ARG A 298 -16.50 -17.56 -0.45
N ARG A 299 -16.85 -18.83 -0.18
CA ARG A 299 -17.86 -19.12 0.84
C ARG A 299 -17.43 -18.66 2.22
N ARG A 300 -16.17 -18.91 2.58
CA ARG A 300 -15.61 -18.49 3.87
C ARG A 300 -15.53 -16.95 3.99
N ALA A 301 -15.10 -16.25 2.96
CA ALA A 301 -15.04 -14.80 2.95
C ALA A 301 -16.45 -14.17 3.04
N GLY A 302 -17.46 -14.77 2.41
CA GLY A 302 -18.85 -14.29 2.49
C GLY A 302 -19.58 -14.67 3.78
N SER A 303 -19.04 -15.56 4.63
CA SER A 303 -19.61 -15.91 5.95
C SER A 303 -18.98 -15.11 7.10
N ALA A 304 -17.95 -14.31 6.82
CA ALA A 304 -17.23 -13.48 7.81
C ALA A 304 -17.62 -11.98 7.73
N SER A 305 -18.66 -11.66 6.91
CA SER A 305 -19.16 -10.28 6.71
C SER A 305 -20.53 -10.08 7.36
#